data_164837ac5805b6c1f49d266fcd76f8e2
#
_entry.id   164837ac5805b6c1f49d266fcd76f8e2
#
_cell.length_a   1.000
_cell.length_b   1.000
_cell.length_c   1.000
_cell.angle_alpha   90.00
_cell.angle_beta   90.00
_cell.angle_gamma   90.00
#
_symmetry.space_group_name_H-M   'P 1'
#
loop_
_entity.id
_entity.type
_entity.pdbx_description
1 polymer ?
#
loop_
_entity_poly.entity_id
_entity_poly.type
_entity_poly.pdbx_seq_one_letter_code
_entity_poly.pdbx_strand_id
1 'polypeptide(L)'
;VPVADSLRTASLGWLMQRAGYECAYGGKWHVHTPSMPDGEFGFSTIHPHNDNGLAEASVAFLEQKHSKPFFLVVGFDNPHNICEYARSQNLPFGNLPELPQDEWPGLPFKFLPVILMMPIMMVSRSLEN
;
A
#
# COMPACT_ATOMS: atom_id res chain seq x y z
N VAL A 1 -16.28 -12.94 6.95
CA VAL A 1 -16.00 -14.34 7.34
C VAL A 1 -14.54 -14.40 7.78
N PRO A 2 -14.20 -14.93 8.98
CA PRO A 2 -12.83 -15.07 9.43
C PRO A 2 -12.00 -15.94 8.48
N VAL A 3 -10.74 -15.55 8.25
CA VAL A 3 -9.80 -16.37 7.48
C VAL A 3 -9.39 -17.56 8.33
N ALA A 4 -9.47 -18.77 7.79
CA ALA A 4 -9.04 -19.97 8.51
C ALA A 4 -7.53 -19.91 8.80
N ASP A 5 -7.10 -20.41 9.96
CA ASP A 5 -5.71 -20.36 10.40
C ASP A 5 -4.74 -21.00 9.40
N SER A 6 -5.19 -22.10 8.75
CA SER A 6 -4.42 -22.74 7.68
C SER A 6 -4.14 -21.84 6.49
N LEU A 7 -5.07 -20.93 6.17
CA LEU A 7 -4.90 -19.95 5.07
C LEU A 7 -4.03 -18.76 5.50
N ARG A 8 -4.05 -18.39 6.78
CA ARG A 8 -3.17 -17.32 7.29
C ARG A 8 -1.70 -17.71 7.12
N THR A 9 -1.32 -18.92 7.53
CA THR A 9 0.06 -19.41 7.42
C THR A 9 0.48 -19.73 5.98
N ALA A 10 -0.46 -19.84 5.05
CA ALA A 10 -0.24 -20.00 3.62
C ALA A 10 -0.32 -18.67 2.85
N SER A 11 -0.44 -17.52 3.55
CA SER A 11 -0.47 -16.21 2.92
C SER A 11 0.85 -15.87 2.23
N LEU A 12 0.77 -14.92 1.29
CA LEU A 12 1.92 -14.50 0.48
C LEU A 12 3.10 -14.03 1.35
N GLY A 13 2.85 -13.28 2.43
CA GLY A 13 3.92 -12.82 3.33
C GLY A 13 4.68 -14.00 3.95
N TRP A 14 3.96 -15.02 4.45
CA TRP A 14 4.62 -16.21 5.00
C TRP A 14 5.35 -17.04 3.95
N LEU A 15 4.83 -17.09 2.72
CA LEU A 15 5.53 -17.75 1.60
C LEU A 15 6.85 -17.04 1.28
N MET A 16 6.83 -15.73 1.18
CA MET A 16 8.00 -14.92 0.90
C MET A 16 9.02 -14.95 2.05
N GLN A 17 8.58 -14.93 3.30
CA GLN A 17 9.48 -15.11 4.45
C GLN A 17 10.20 -16.47 4.41
N ARG A 18 9.48 -17.54 4.08
CA ARG A 18 10.10 -18.88 3.91
C ARG A 18 11.09 -18.94 2.75
N ALA A 19 10.89 -18.08 1.74
CA ALA A 19 11.85 -17.91 0.64
C ALA A 19 13.04 -17.00 1.01
N GLY A 20 13.11 -16.52 2.26
CA GLY A 20 14.23 -15.73 2.76
C GLY A 20 14.08 -14.21 2.66
N TYR A 21 12.89 -13.72 2.32
CA TYR A 21 12.63 -12.28 2.20
C TYR A 21 12.25 -11.66 3.55
N GLU A 22 12.64 -10.42 3.75
CA GLU A 22 12.03 -9.51 4.71
C GLU A 22 10.73 -8.98 4.10
N CYS A 23 9.59 -9.11 4.79
CA CYS A 23 8.29 -8.77 4.24
C CYS A 23 7.68 -7.60 5.01
N ALA A 24 7.32 -6.53 4.30
CA ALA A 24 6.70 -5.33 4.86
C ALA A 24 5.45 -4.93 4.08
N TYR A 25 4.51 -4.32 4.80
CA TYR A 25 3.25 -3.84 4.25
C TYR A 25 2.91 -2.46 4.80
N GLY A 26 2.39 -1.57 3.94
CA GLY A 26 1.85 -0.28 4.35
C GLY A 26 0.56 0.07 3.62
N GLY A 27 -0.33 0.79 4.32
CA GLY A 27 -1.53 1.37 3.75
C GLY A 27 -2.75 0.46 3.75
N LYS A 28 -3.51 0.47 2.66
CA LYS A 28 -4.81 -0.19 2.57
C LYS A 28 -4.71 -1.71 2.67
N TRP A 29 -5.42 -2.23 3.67
CA TRP A 29 -5.65 -3.65 3.87
C TRP A 29 -7.14 -3.94 3.76
N HIS A 30 -7.54 -4.88 2.93
CA HIS A 30 -8.96 -5.18 2.71
C HIS A 30 -9.26 -6.69 2.80
N VAL A 31 -8.57 -7.37 3.69
CA VAL A 31 -8.82 -8.77 3.99
C VAL A 31 -9.33 -8.88 5.42
N HIS A 32 -10.61 -9.14 5.60
CA HIS A 32 -11.23 -9.58 6.83
C HIS A 32 -11.20 -8.62 8.05
N THR A 33 -10.15 -7.82 8.24
CA THR A 33 -10.01 -6.88 9.36
C THR A 33 -9.90 -5.44 8.86
N PRO A 34 -10.33 -4.43 9.64
CA PRO A 34 -10.19 -3.02 9.26
C PRO A 34 -8.74 -2.57 9.07
N SER A 35 -7.82 -3.26 9.71
CA SER A 35 -6.38 -3.06 9.59
C SER A 35 -5.66 -4.40 9.55
N MET A 36 -4.51 -4.46 8.90
CA MET A 36 -3.67 -5.64 8.95
C MET A 36 -3.01 -5.71 10.33
N PRO A 37 -3.23 -6.79 11.11
CA PRO A 37 -2.48 -7.01 12.32
C PRO A 37 -1.00 -7.25 12.00
N ASP A 38 -0.12 -6.59 12.74
CA ASP A 38 1.32 -6.73 12.56
C ASP A 38 1.77 -8.18 12.71
N GLY A 39 2.49 -8.69 11.70
CA GLY A 39 3.02 -10.04 11.66
C GLY A 39 2.01 -11.16 11.34
N GLU A 40 0.71 -10.93 11.43
CA GLU A 40 -0.30 -12.02 11.32
C GLU A 40 -0.28 -12.74 9.98
N PHE A 41 -0.01 -12.02 8.89
CA PHE A 41 0.06 -12.58 7.54
C PHE A 41 1.49 -12.64 6.99
N GLY A 42 2.48 -12.60 7.87
CA GLY A 42 3.89 -12.64 7.50
C GLY A 42 4.44 -11.30 6.99
N PHE A 43 3.78 -10.19 7.29
CA PHE A 43 4.27 -8.84 7.00
C PHE A 43 4.46 -8.04 8.29
N SER A 44 5.54 -7.30 8.39
CA SER A 44 5.63 -6.18 9.33
C SER A 44 4.91 -4.96 8.77
N THR A 45 4.18 -4.25 9.63
CA THR A 45 3.43 -3.06 9.22
C THR A 45 4.33 -1.82 9.30
N ILE A 46 4.56 -1.15 8.17
CA ILE A 46 5.33 0.10 8.11
C ILE A 46 4.45 1.34 8.21
N HIS A 47 3.18 1.23 7.85
CA HIS A 47 2.21 2.33 7.92
C HIS A 47 0.79 1.79 8.04
N PRO A 48 -0.09 2.39 8.87
CA PRO A 48 -1.49 2.00 8.98
C PRO A 48 -2.27 2.28 7.69
N HIS A 49 -3.54 1.87 7.66
CA HIS A 49 -4.45 2.17 6.55
C HIS A 49 -4.77 3.67 6.51
N ASN A 50 -3.89 4.42 5.88
CA ASN A 50 -4.02 5.86 5.65
C ASN A 50 -3.05 6.26 4.52
N ASP A 51 -3.48 7.11 3.59
CA ASP A 51 -2.62 7.58 2.49
C ASP A 51 -1.64 8.66 2.95
N ASN A 52 -2.01 9.44 4.02
CA ASN A 52 -1.14 10.49 4.54
C ASN A 52 0.08 9.87 5.24
N GLY A 53 1.28 10.17 4.75
CA GLY A 53 2.54 9.66 5.28
C GLY A 53 2.94 8.27 4.75
N LEU A 54 2.10 7.62 3.94
CA LEU A 54 2.39 6.29 3.40
C LEU A 54 3.58 6.30 2.43
N ALA A 55 3.67 7.34 1.59
CA ALA A 55 4.79 7.49 0.66
C ALA A 55 6.10 7.68 1.41
N GLU A 56 6.12 8.55 2.41
CA GLU A 56 7.28 8.82 3.25
C GLU A 56 7.73 7.58 4.04
N ALA A 57 6.78 6.84 4.60
CA ALA A 57 7.08 5.59 5.31
C ALA A 57 7.65 4.53 4.36
N SER A 58 7.16 4.48 3.12
CA SER A 58 7.65 3.56 2.09
C SER A 58 9.07 3.93 1.65
N VAL A 59 9.35 5.21 1.43
CA VAL A 59 10.70 5.69 1.10
C VAL A 59 11.65 5.40 2.27
N ALA A 60 11.24 5.70 3.50
CA ALA A 60 12.05 5.42 4.68
C ALA A 60 12.39 3.92 4.82
N PHE A 61 11.47 3.02 4.48
CA PHE A 61 11.75 1.58 4.43
C PHE A 61 12.77 1.24 3.33
N LEU A 62 12.63 1.81 2.13
CA LEU A 62 13.53 1.54 1.00
C LEU A 62 14.96 2.04 1.24
N GLU A 63 15.13 3.10 2.02
CA GLU A 63 16.43 3.71 2.37
C GLU A 63 17.15 2.96 3.50
N GLN A 64 16.47 2.07 4.21
CA GLN A 64 17.09 1.27 5.26
C GLN A 64 18.11 0.29 4.70
N LYS A 65 19.11 -0.04 5.53
CA LYS A 65 20.03 -1.13 5.21
C LYS A 65 19.35 -2.47 5.52
N HIS A 66 19.01 -3.20 4.47
CA HIS A 66 18.43 -4.54 4.58
C HIS A 66 19.53 -5.60 4.61
N SER A 67 19.42 -6.58 5.52
CA SER A 67 20.33 -7.75 5.59
C SER A 67 19.87 -8.92 4.72
N LYS A 68 18.64 -8.83 4.19
CA LYS A 68 17.98 -9.82 3.34
C LYS A 68 17.33 -9.11 2.17
N PRO A 69 17.05 -9.81 1.06
CA PRO A 69 16.15 -9.27 0.04
C PRO A 69 14.79 -8.97 0.70
N PHE A 70 14.13 -7.92 0.27
CA PHE A 70 12.83 -7.56 0.83
C PHE A 70 11.70 -7.70 -0.17
N PHE A 71 10.50 -7.86 0.37
CA PHE A 71 9.23 -7.85 -0.35
C PHE A 71 8.33 -6.80 0.32
N LEU A 72 8.19 -5.65 -0.33
CA LEU A 72 7.37 -4.55 0.16
C LEU A 72 6.09 -4.45 -0.64
N VAL A 73 4.95 -4.36 0.07
CA VAL A 73 3.64 -4.08 -0.50
C VAL A 73 3.15 -2.74 0.03
N VAL A 74 2.81 -1.83 -0.88
CA VAL A 74 2.26 -0.52 -0.55
C VAL A 74 0.90 -0.36 -1.23
N GLY A 75 -0.15 -0.18 -0.45
CA GLY A 75 -1.51 -0.04 -0.92
C GLY A 75 -2.10 1.33 -0.55
N PHE A 76 -2.31 2.21 -1.53
CA PHE A 76 -3.05 3.45 -1.31
C PHE A 76 -4.56 3.19 -1.28
N ASP A 77 -5.31 3.97 -0.51
CA ASP A 77 -6.77 3.92 -0.51
C ASP A 77 -7.36 4.58 -1.75
N ASN A 78 -6.70 5.61 -2.26
CA ASN A 78 -7.06 6.23 -3.52
C ASN A 78 -6.96 5.25 -4.71
N PRO A 79 -7.94 5.20 -5.62
CA PRO A 79 -9.09 6.12 -5.81
C PRO A 79 -10.38 5.67 -5.13
N HIS A 80 -10.34 4.79 -4.14
CA HIS A 80 -11.54 4.23 -3.51
C HIS A 80 -12.42 5.31 -2.83
N ASN A 81 -11.80 6.31 -2.24
CA ASN A 81 -12.48 7.44 -1.58
C ASN A 81 -13.02 8.52 -2.54
N ILE A 82 -13.05 8.23 -3.85
CA ILE A 82 -13.66 9.15 -4.82
C ILE A 82 -15.15 9.36 -4.58
N CYS A 83 -15.85 8.35 -4.05
CA CYS A 83 -17.26 8.46 -3.75
C CYS A 83 -17.52 9.50 -2.66
N GLU A 84 -16.71 9.53 -1.62
CA GLU A 84 -16.75 10.50 -0.54
C GLU A 84 -16.39 11.89 -1.07
N TYR A 85 -15.35 12.00 -1.88
CA TYR A 85 -14.96 13.25 -2.54
C TYR A 85 -16.10 13.81 -3.40
N ALA A 86 -16.70 12.97 -4.25
CA ALA A 86 -17.80 13.39 -5.12
C ALA A 86 -19.05 13.84 -4.36
N ARG A 87 -19.22 13.41 -3.12
CA ARG A 87 -20.31 13.80 -2.21
C ARG A 87 -19.91 14.94 -1.28
N SER A 88 -18.74 15.52 -1.43
CA SER A 88 -18.18 16.52 -0.51
C SER A 88 -18.14 16.05 0.95
N GLN A 89 -17.88 14.78 1.16
CA GLN A 89 -17.71 14.15 2.46
C GLN A 89 -16.24 14.13 2.88
N ASN A 90 -15.99 14.00 4.18
CA ASN A 90 -14.63 13.83 4.68
C ASN A 90 -14.03 12.52 4.18
N LEU A 91 -12.77 12.57 3.76
CA LEU A 91 -12.02 11.39 3.32
C LEU A 91 -11.49 10.64 4.55
N PRO A 92 -11.92 9.40 4.80
CA PRO A 92 -11.59 8.70 6.04
C PRO A 92 -10.13 8.22 6.13
N PHE A 93 -9.46 8.03 4.99
CA PHE A 93 -8.14 7.39 4.91
C PHE A 93 -7.09 8.26 4.18
N GLY A 94 -7.18 9.54 4.34
CA GLY A 94 -6.24 10.50 3.79
C GLY A 94 -6.85 11.45 2.77
N ASN A 95 -6.22 12.58 2.60
CA ASN A 95 -6.64 13.61 1.67
C ASN A 95 -6.13 13.29 0.26
N LEU A 96 -6.91 13.66 -0.75
CA LEU A 96 -6.41 13.72 -2.11
C LEU A 96 -5.43 14.89 -2.20
N PRO A 97 -4.17 14.66 -2.64
CA PRO A 97 -3.29 15.78 -2.91
C PRO A 97 -3.89 16.63 -4.05
N GLU A 98 -3.87 17.94 -3.88
CA GLU A 98 -4.11 18.85 -5.01
C GLU A 98 -2.95 18.64 -5.99
N LEU A 99 -3.24 18.09 -7.16
CA LEU A 99 -2.25 18.03 -8.22
C LEU A 99 -2.06 19.44 -8.77
N PRO A 100 -0.81 19.95 -8.87
CA PRO A 100 -0.52 21.20 -9.56
C PRO A 100 -1.11 21.15 -10.97
N GLN A 101 -1.90 22.15 -11.35
CA GLN A 101 -2.60 22.16 -12.64
C GLN A 101 -1.65 22.17 -13.85
N ASP A 102 -0.41 22.58 -13.64
CA ASP A 102 0.66 22.66 -14.63
C ASP A 102 1.39 21.32 -14.86
N GLU A 103 1.25 20.35 -13.98
CA GLU A 103 1.84 19.01 -14.13
C GLU A 103 0.96 18.03 -14.94
N TRP A 104 -0.19 18.48 -15.41
CA TRP A 104 -1.06 17.64 -16.22
C TRP A 104 -0.54 17.58 -17.66
N PRO A 105 -0.01 16.46 -18.15
CA PRO A 105 0.25 16.30 -19.57
C PRO A 105 -1.10 16.45 -20.28
N GLY A 106 -1.24 17.43 -21.15
CA GLY A 106 -2.47 17.84 -21.80
C GLY A 106 -3.36 16.72 -22.33
N LEU A 107 -4.03 16.03 -21.43
CA LEU A 107 -5.07 15.08 -21.76
C LEU A 107 -6.27 15.86 -22.28
N PRO A 108 -6.83 15.52 -23.46
CA PRO A 108 -7.87 16.31 -24.14
C PRO A 108 -9.22 16.27 -23.41
N PHE A 109 -9.30 15.67 -22.24
CA PHE A 109 -10.51 15.59 -21.46
C PHE A 109 -10.27 16.14 -20.06
N LYS A 110 -11.11 17.09 -19.66
CA LYS A 110 -11.31 17.42 -18.25
C LYS A 110 -11.93 16.22 -17.51
N PHE A 111 -11.28 15.07 -17.56
CA PHE A 111 -11.58 14.02 -16.64
C PHE A 111 -10.94 14.42 -15.31
N LEU A 112 -11.79 14.54 -14.31
CA LEU A 112 -11.42 14.52 -12.92
C LEU A 112 -10.23 13.57 -12.68
N PRO A 113 -9.37 13.86 -11.68
CA PRO A 113 -8.18 13.06 -11.33
C PRO A 113 -8.49 11.64 -10.88
N VAL A 114 -9.47 11.01 -11.49
CA VAL A 114 -10.06 9.73 -11.13
C VAL A 114 -9.32 8.55 -11.72
N ILE A 115 -8.38 8.77 -12.62
CA ILE A 115 -7.65 7.67 -13.27
C ILE A 115 -6.16 7.77 -12.93
N LEU A 116 -5.82 7.97 -11.68
CA LEU A 116 -4.58 7.39 -11.17
C LEU A 116 -4.95 6.03 -10.58
N MET A 117 -5.10 5.08 -11.49
CA MET A 117 -5.24 3.68 -11.13
C MET A 117 -4.06 3.28 -10.26
N MET A 118 -4.40 2.75 -9.11
CA MET A 118 -3.53 2.12 -8.14
C MET A 118 -2.34 1.41 -8.79
N PRO A 119 -1.12 1.76 -8.53
CA PRO A 119 -0.11 0.74 -8.47
C PRO A 119 -0.12 0.16 -7.06
N ILE A 120 -0.54 -1.10 -6.91
CA ILE A 120 0.10 -1.92 -5.89
C ILE A 120 1.54 -2.00 -6.37
N MET A 121 2.39 -1.15 -5.81
CA MET A 121 3.82 -1.27 -6.06
C MET A 121 4.34 -2.46 -5.27
N MET A 122 4.55 -3.57 -5.95
CA MET A 122 5.36 -4.66 -5.43
C MET A 122 6.81 -4.40 -5.83
N VAL A 123 7.64 -4.04 -4.87
CA VAL A 123 9.08 -3.88 -5.09
C VAL A 123 9.78 -5.08 -4.46
N SER A 124 10.46 -5.85 -5.30
CA SER A 124 11.37 -6.91 -4.87
C SER A 124 12.78 -6.52 -5.28
N ARG A 125 13.71 -6.53 -4.35
CA ARG A 125 15.13 -6.33 -4.63
C ARG A 125 15.92 -7.52 -4.11
N SER A 126 16.66 -8.19 -5.02
CA SER A 126 17.71 -9.12 -4.64
C SER A 126 18.95 -8.34 -4.22
N LEU A 127 19.60 -8.75 -3.14
CA LEU A 127 20.93 -8.28 -2.83
C LEU A 127 21.87 -8.89 -3.89
N GLU A 128 22.43 -8.07 -4.75
CA GLU A 128 23.54 -8.51 -5.61
C GLU A 128 24.74 -8.80 -4.70
N ASN A 129 25.28 -10.02 -4.82
CA ASN A 129 26.52 -10.44 -4.17
C ASN A 129 27.73 -9.75 -4.80
#